data_c62ffba3a14670a739e79596bdd51ed4
#
_entry.id   c62ffba3a14670a739e79596bdd51ed4
#
_cell.length_a   1.000
_cell.length_b   1.000
_cell.length_c   1.000
_cell.angle_alpha   90.00
_cell.angle_beta   90.00
_cell.angle_gamma   90.00
#
_symmetry.space_group_name_H-M   'P 1'
#
loop_
_entity.id
_entity.type
_entity.pdbx_description
1 polymer ?
#
loop_
_entity_poly.entity_id
_entity_poly.type
_entity_poly.pdbx_seq_one_letter_code
_entity_poly.pdbx_strand_id
1 'polypeptide(L)'
;MRITITKGERSDRIEALRADGSKVSTTFPHKGPIPHDVSHYVVETELGIADGFWGLVGSGRHPEEIAGLAKAAGHASAKRASVPEESIIGIVQAERAVECFEADLWSGASGEPGTLRAMIAAGSSQSLVPPIHVSDEAIARIRSKLRDFRNRWAATKPGESLSLDWSGLS
;
A
#
# COMPACT_ATOMS: atom_id res chain seq x y z
N MET A 1 8.76 -0.08 -13.35
CA MET A 1 9.30 0.95 -12.44
C MET A 1 10.09 0.27 -11.33
N ARG A 2 11.27 0.80 -10.99
CA ARG A 2 12.05 0.28 -9.84
C ARG A 2 11.84 1.19 -8.63
N ILE A 3 11.53 0.59 -7.50
CA ILE A 3 11.31 1.26 -6.22
C ILE A 3 12.48 0.89 -5.31
N THR A 4 13.16 1.88 -4.76
CA THR A 4 14.27 1.70 -3.80
C THR A 4 13.88 2.32 -2.48
N ILE A 5 13.96 1.54 -1.40
CA ILE A 5 13.63 1.99 -0.06
C ILE A 5 14.91 1.94 0.77
N THR A 6 15.36 3.10 1.21
CA THR A 6 16.57 3.25 2.02
C THR A 6 16.17 3.49 3.47
N LYS A 7 16.67 2.64 4.35
CA LYS A 7 16.43 2.75 5.79
C LYS A 7 17.23 3.92 6.36
N GLY A 8 16.56 4.81 7.04
CA GLY A 8 17.19 5.90 7.78
C GLY A 8 17.22 5.66 9.27
N GLU A 9 17.74 6.62 10.04
CA GLU A 9 17.75 6.54 11.51
C GLU A 9 16.39 6.92 12.12
N ARG A 10 15.69 7.90 11.56
CA ARG A 10 14.40 8.42 12.05
C ARG A 10 13.31 8.41 10.98
N SER A 11 13.69 8.41 9.73
CA SER A 11 12.80 8.39 8.56
C SER A 11 13.44 7.60 7.45
N ASP A 12 12.63 6.89 6.69
CA ASP A 12 13.03 6.15 5.53
C ASP A 12 12.87 7.01 4.27
N ARG A 13 13.62 6.70 3.22
CA ARG A 13 13.51 7.35 1.92
C ARG A 13 13.03 6.34 0.90
N ILE A 14 12.02 6.74 0.11
CA ILE A 14 11.62 6.02 -1.08
C ILE A 14 12.06 6.80 -2.32
N GLU A 15 12.60 6.07 -3.29
CA GLU A 15 12.90 6.56 -4.63
C GLU A 15 12.25 5.63 -5.65
N ALA A 16 11.49 6.19 -6.59
CA ALA A 16 10.95 5.45 -7.72
C ALA A 16 11.60 5.93 -9.02
N LEU A 17 12.21 5.00 -9.76
CA LEU A 17 12.74 5.20 -11.10
C LEU A 17 11.74 4.61 -12.09
N ARG A 18 11.07 5.47 -12.87
CA ARG A 18 10.08 5.09 -13.87
C ARG A 18 10.72 4.55 -15.16
N ALA A 19 9.92 3.94 -16.01
CA ALA A 19 10.37 3.37 -17.28
C ALA A 19 10.91 4.44 -18.26
N ASP A 20 10.41 5.68 -18.17
CA ASP A 20 10.86 6.83 -18.96
C ASP A 20 12.17 7.47 -18.44
N GLY A 21 12.74 6.90 -17.38
CA GLY A 21 13.95 7.41 -16.73
C GLY A 21 13.71 8.53 -15.71
N SER A 22 12.48 9.02 -15.56
CA SER A 22 12.16 10.01 -14.55
C SER A 22 12.22 9.42 -13.14
N LYS A 23 12.61 10.26 -12.17
CA LYS A 23 12.73 9.87 -10.76
C LYS A 23 11.85 10.73 -9.89
N VAL A 24 11.31 10.10 -8.85
CA VAL A 24 10.62 10.79 -7.78
C VAL A 24 11.07 10.22 -6.45
N SER A 25 11.20 11.04 -5.42
CA SER A 25 11.56 10.57 -4.08
C SER A 25 10.76 11.31 -3.01
N THR A 26 10.49 10.61 -1.91
CA THR A 26 9.90 11.16 -0.71
C THR A 26 10.54 10.53 0.52
N THR A 27 10.35 11.16 1.68
CA THR A 27 10.76 10.63 2.98
C THR A 27 9.55 10.52 3.90
N PHE A 28 9.55 9.51 4.75
CA PHE A 28 8.47 9.28 5.70
C PHE A 28 9.01 8.77 7.02
N PRO A 29 8.37 9.14 8.15
CA PRO A 29 8.79 8.67 9.46
C PRO A 29 8.55 7.17 9.62
N HIS A 30 9.34 6.52 10.46
CA HIS A 30 9.10 5.12 10.82
C HIS A 30 7.72 4.96 11.46
N LYS A 31 6.87 4.14 10.83
CA LYS A 31 5.54 3.78 11.33
C LYS A 31 5.35 2.28 11.16
N GLY A 32 5.39 1.55 12.25
CA GLY A 32 5.19 0.09 12.20
C GLY A 32 6.44 -0.70 11.81
N PRO A 33 6.29 -2.03 11.63
CA PRO A 33 7.40 -2.97 11.41
C PRO A 33 7.96 -2.95 9.98
N ILE A 34 7.22 -2.38 9.03
CA ILE A 34 7.60 -2.16 7.64
C ILE A 34 7.09 -0.80 7.17
N PRO A 35 7.71 -0.19 6.16
CA PRO A 35 7.19 1.02 5.53
C PRO A 35 5.79 0.80 4.95
N HIS A 36 4.86 1.71 5.20
CA HIS A 36 3.48 1.66 4.71
C HIS A 36 3.38 1.49 3.18
N ASP A 37 4.23 2.20 2.45
CA ASP A 37 4.26 2.12 0.99
C ASP A 37 4.68 0.73 0.46
N VAL A 38 5.37 -0.08 1.27
CA VAL A 38 5.65 -1.49 0.94
C VAL A 38 4.38 -2.33 1.08
N SER A 39 3.56 -2.04 2.07
CA SER A 39 2.25 -2.69 2.20
C SER A 39 1.39 -2.41 0.97
N HIS A 40 1.38 -1.17 0.48
CA HIS A 40 0.77 -0.80 -0.79
C HIS A 40 1.33 -1.61 -1.96
N TYR A 41 2.66 -1.68 -2.10
CA TYR A 41 3.29 -2.46 -3.17
C TYR A 41 2.82 -3.92 -3.19
N VAL A 42 2.84 -4.58 -2.03
CA VAL A 42 2.45 -5.99 -1.95
C VAL A 42 0.96 -6.18 -2.22
N VAL A 43 0.11 -5.39 -1.59
CA VAL A 43 -1.36 -5.51 -1.70
C VAL A 43 -1.83 -5.17 -3.11
N GLU A 44 -1.39 -4.06 -3.67
CA GLU A 44 -1.77 -3.64 -5.02
C GLU A 44 -1.33 -4.65 -6.08
N THR A 45 -0.09 -5.16 -5.97
CA THR A 45 0.42 -6.19 -6.90
C THR A 45 -0.40 -7.46 -6.83
N GLU A 46 -0.70 -7.95 -5.63
CA GLU A 46 -1.40 -9.22 -5.45
C GLU A 46 -2.90 -9.16 -5.75
N LEU A 47 -3.51 -8.00 -5.56
CA LEU A 47 -4.94 -7.78 -5.83
C LEU A 47 -5.21 -7.17 -7.21
N GLY A 48 -4.18 -6.86 -7.99
CA GLY A 48 -4.34 -6.30 -9.32
C GLY A 48 -4.90 -4.87 -9.33
N ILE A 49 -4.58 -4.04 -8.32
CA ILE A 49 -5.06 -2.65 -8.23
C ILE A 49 -4.14 -1.75 -9.06
N ALA A 50 -4.50 -1.53 -10.32
CA ALA A 50 -3.66 -0.80 -11.26
C ALA A 50 -3.63 0.73 -11.03
N ASP A 51 -4.67 1.27 -10.44
CA ASP A 51 -4.90 2.69 -10.14
C ASP A 51 -4.78 3.01 -8.64
N GLY A 52 -4.07 2.16 -7.90
CA GLY A 52 -3.64 2.42 -6.54
C GLY A 52 -2.44 3.37 -6.47
N PHE A 53 -1.81 3.44 -5.30
CA PHE A 53 -0.68 4.34 -5.05
C PHE A 53 0.47 4.13 -6.05
N TRP A 54 0.97 2.91 -6.19
CA TRP A 54 2.12 2.63 -7.07
C TRP A 54 1.78 2.70 -8.55
N GLY A 55 0.56 2.37 -8.93
CA GLY A 55 0.09 2.57 -10.29
C GLY A 55 0.10 4.03 -10.69
N LEU A 56 -0.38 4.91 -9.82
CA LEU A 56 -0.37 6.37 -10.05
C LEU A 56 1.03 6.97 -10.00
N VAL A 57 1.91 6.49 -9.10
CA VAL A 57 3.33 6.87 -9.15
C VAL A 57 3.95 6.47 -10.48
N GLY A 58 3.66 5.26 -10.95
CA GLY A 58 4.13 4.76 -12.25
C GLY A 58 3.64 5.55 -13.45
N SER A 59 2.42 6.11 -13.37
CA SER A 59 1.82 6.97 -14.42
C SER A 59 2.30 8.43 -14.38
N GLY A 60 3.18 8.78 -13.44
CA GLY A 60 3.82 10.11 -13.40
C GLY A 60 3.40 11.00 -12.23
N ARG A 61 2.42 10.61 -11.40
CA ARG A 61 2.01 11.42 -10.24
C ARG A 61 3.07 11.43 -9.15
N HIS A 62 3.10 12.52 -8.36
CA HIS A 62 3.99 12.62 -7.22
C HIS A 62 3.40 11.90 -5.99
N PRO A 63 4.19 11.15 -5.19
CA PRO A 63 3.69 10.44 -4.01
C PRO A 63 2.93 11.31 -3.01
N GLU A 64 3.39 12.55 -2.78
CA GLU A 64 2.73 13.50 -1.86
C GLU A 64 1.37 13.98 -2.37
N GLU A 65 1.21 14.13 -3.69
CA GLU A 65 -0.08 14.45 -4.31
C GLU A 65 -1.08 13.31 -4.07
N ILE A 66 -0.64 12.07 -4.31
CA ILE A 66 -1.47 10.87 -4.12
C ILE A 66 -1.86 10.72 -2.64
N ALA A 67 -0.92 10.89 -1.72
CA ALA A 67 -1.18 10.87 -0.28
C ALA A 67 -2.21 11.95 0.14
N GLY A 68 -2.14 13.13 -0.49
CA GLY A 68 -3.13 14.20 -0.31
C GLY A 68 -4.54 13.79 -0.75
N LEU A 69 -4.65 13.14 -1.91
CA LEU A 69 -5.92 12.62 -2.44
C LEU A 69 -6.50 11.51 -1.54
N ALA A 70 -5.69 10.55 -1.15
CA ALA A 70 -6.08 9.47 -0.25
C ALA A 70 -6.59 10.02 1.10
N LYS A 71 -5.87 10.99 1.67
CA LYS A 71 -6.27 11.65 2.92
C LYS A 71 -7.59 12.40 2.78
N ALA A 72 -7.79 13.12 1.69
CA ALA A 72 -9.04 13.86 1.44
C ALA A 72 -10.24 12.91 1.31
N ALA A 73 -10.06 11.75 0.66
CA ALA A 73 -11.13 10.79 0.40
C ALA A 73 -11.36 9.80 1.55
N GLY A 74 -10.30 9.38 2.26
CA GLY A 74 -10.36 8.23 3.15
C GLY A 74 -10.37 8.54 4.65
N HIS A 75 -9.82 9.67 5.08
CA HIS A 75 -9.76 10.05 6.50
C HIS A 75 -10.86 11.02 6.94
N ALA A 76 -11.76 11.37 6.05
CA ALA A 76 -12.99 12.01 6.48
C ALA A 76 -13.75 11.01 7.37
N SER A 77 -14.10 11.43 8.61
CA SER A 77 -14.99 10.63 9.45
C SER A 77 -16.21 10.19 8.62
N ALA A 78 -16.80 9.03 8.95
CA ALA A 78 -17.98 8.50 8.25
C ALA A 78 -19.11 9.54 8.03
N LYS A 79 -19.17 10.58 8.87
CA LYS A 79 -20.08 11.73 8.73
C LYS A 79 -19.73 12.70 7.58
N ARG A 80 -18.53 12.61 7.02
CA ARG A 80 -18.03 13.48 5.94
C ARG A 80 -17.61 12.70 4.70
N ALA A 81 -17.81 11.38 4.70
CA ALA A 81 -17.55 10.56 3.55
C ALA A 81 -18.49 11.01 2.42
N SER A 82 -17.92 11.43 1.31
CA SER A 82 -18.62 11.63 0.04
C SER A 82 -18.21 10.51 -0.92
N VAL A 83 -19.08 10.21 -1.89
CA VAL A 83 -18.72 9.27 -2.96
C VAL A 83 -17.44 9.78 -3.64
N PRO A 84 -16.35 9.00 -3.64
CA PRO A 84 -15.11 9.41 -4.30
C PRO A 84 -15.31 9.57 -5.81
N GLU A 85 -14.53 10.46 -6.41
CA GLU A 85 -14.43 10.53 -7.86
C GLU A 85 -13.86 9.22 -8.42
N GLU A 86 -14.27 8.83 -9.61
CA GLU A 86 -13.85 7.57 -10.26
C GLU A 86 -12.32 7.44 -10.32
N SER A 87 -11.62 8.55 -10.56
CA SER A 87 -10.16 8.62 -10.67
C SER A 87 -9.39 8.28 -9.38
N ILE A 88 -10.07 8.21 -8.23
CA ILE A 88 -9.43 7.90 -6.92
C ILE A 88 -10.02 6.66 -6.25
N ILE A 89 -10.94 5.96 -6.89
CA ILE A 89 -11.54 4.73 -6.34
C ILE A 89 -10.46 3.71 -6.00
N GLY A 90 -9.53 3.44 -6.92
CA GLY A 90 -8.46 2.48 -6.70
C GLY A 90 -7.53 2.84 -5.55
N ILE A 91 -7.23 4.15 -5.36
CA ILE A 91 -6.45 4.60 -4.18
C ILE A 91 -7.21 4.26 -2.90
N VAL A 92 -8.51 4.59 -2.83
CA VAL A 92 -9.31 4.35 -1.62
C VAL A 92 -9.45 2.86 -1.34
N GLN A 93 -9.66 2.05 -2.37
CA GLN A 93 -9.70 0.59 -2.26
C GLN A 93 -8.38 0.02 -1.74
N ALA A 94 -7.23 0.48 -2.30
CA ALA A 94 -5.91 0.07 -1.86
C ALA A 94 -5.68 0.42 -0.38
N GLU A 95 -5.99 1.65 0.03
CA GLU A 95 -5.87 2.10 1.43
C GLU A 95 -6.67 1.21 2.38
N ARG A 96 -7.95 0.91 2.06
CA ARG A 96 -8.78 0.05 2.93
C ARG A 96 -8.24 -1.37 3.05
N ALA A 97 -7.74 -1.93 1.95
CA ALA A 97 -7.11 -3.25 1.97
C ALA A 97 -5.79 -3.23 2.76
N VAL A 98 -4.92 -2.25 2.51
CA VAL A 98 -3.63 -2.08 3.18
C VAL A 98 -3.80 -1.95 4.69
N GLU A 99 -4.70 -1.09 5.17
CA GLU A 99 -4.99 -0.95 6.61
C GLU A 99 -5.36 -2.29 7.26
N CYS A 100 -6.19 -3.09 6.58
CA CYS A 100 -6.60 -4.40 7.08
C CYS A 100 -5.42 -5.39 7.11
N PHE A 101 -4.59 -5.43 6.07
CA PHE A 101 -3.42 -6.31 6.03
C PHE A 101 -2.32 -5.88 7.00
N GLU A 102 -2.13 -4.59 7.25
CA GLU A 102 -1.22 -4.11 8.29
C GLU A 102 -1.69 -4.50 9.69
N ALA A 103 -2.98 -4.34 9.99
CA ALA A 103 -3.55 -4.77 11.25
C ALA A 103 -3.42 -6.29 11.43
N ASP A 104 -3.65 -7.08 10.38
CA ASP A 104 -3.44 -8.53 10.36
C ASP A 104 -1.97 -8.90 10.61
N LEU A 105 -1.03 -8.22 9.95
CA LEU A 105 0.41 -8.42 10.16
C LEU A 105 0.85 -8.12 11.60
N TRP A 106 0.31 -7.05 12.19
CA TRP A 106 0.62 -6.67 13.57
C TRP A 106 0.04 -7.64 14.59
N SER A 107 -1.09 -8.28 14.29
CA SER A 107 -1.70 -9.33 15.11
C SER A 107 -1.10 -10.73 14.87
N GLY A 108 -0.05 -10.85 14.05
CA GLY A 108 0.65 -12.11 13.79
C GLY A 108 0.25 -12.81 12.49
N ALA A 109 -0.63 -12.23 11.69
CA ALA A 109 -1.09 -12.75 10.38
C ALA A 109 -1.65 -14.20 10.47
N SER A 110 -2.38 -14.49 11.55
CA SER A 110 -2.95 -15.82 11.84
C SER A 110 -4.48 -15.84 11.88
N GLY A 111 -5.13 -14.68 11.62
CA GLY A 111 -6.59 -14.58 11.61
C GLY A 111 -7.23 -15.35 10.45
N GLU A 112 -8.51 -15.73 10.62
CA GLU A 112 -9.29 -16.41 9.59
C GLU A 112 -9.42 -15.51 8.33
N PRO A 113 -9.18 -16.05 7.11
CA PRO A 113 -9.29 -15.28 5.88
C PRO A 113 -10.66 -14.61 5.69
N GLY A 114 -11.74 -15.27 6.12
CA GLY A 114 -13.09 -14.72 6.07
C GLY A 114 -13.26 -13.44 6.90
N THR A 115 -12.64 -13.36 8.06
CA THR A 115 -12.63 -12.17 8.91
C THR A 115 -11.93 -11.00 8.21
N LEU A 116 -10.77 -11.25 7.63
CA LEU A 116 -10.02 -10.23 6.90
C LEU A 116 -10.80 -9.69 5.70
N ARG A 117 -11.44 -10.58 4.91
CA ARG A 117 -12.34 -10.16 3.81
C ARG A 117 -13.50 -9.31 4.29
N ALA A 118 -14.13 -9.69 5.39
CA ALA A 118 -15.23 -8.91 5.97
C ALA A 118 -14.77 -7.51 6.41
N MET A 119 -13.57 -7.39 6.98
CA MET A 119 -12.99 -6.09 7.34
C MET A 119 -12.72 -5.22 6.11
N ILE A 120 -12.12 -5.77 5.05
CA ILE A 120 -11.87 -5.05 3.80
C ILE A 120 -13.19 -4.59 3.16
N ALA A 121 -14.20 -5.45 3.10
CA ALA A 121 -15.52 -5.11 2.57
C ALA A 121 -16.20 -4.01 3.39
N ALA A 122 -16.13 -4.08 4.71
CA ALA A 122 -16.67 -3.06 5.60
C ALA A 122 -15.97 -1.70 5.41
N GLY A 123 -14.63 -1.69 5.30
CA GLY A 123 -13.83 -0.49 5.03
C GLY A 123 -14.19 0.14 3.67
N SER A 124 -14.32 -0.68 2.63
CA SER A 124 -14.76 -0.22 1.31
C SER A 124 -16.16 0.41 1.36
N SER A 125 -17.12 -0.26 2.02
CA SER A 125 -18.48 0.25 2.19
C SER A 125 -18.53 1.58 2.95
N GLN A 126 -17.75 1.70 4.03
CA GLN A 126 -17.67 2.96 4.80
C GLN A 126 -17.06 4.10 3.99
N SER A 127 -16.18 3.78 3.04
CA SER A 127 -15.55 4.74 2.14
C SER A 127 -16.34 4.97 0.85
N LEU A 128 -17.52 4.36 0.71
CA LEU A 128 -18.42 4.48 -0.45
C LEU A 128 -17.74 4.05 -1.77
N VAL A 129 -16.85 3.07 -1.71
CA VAL A 129 -16.22 2.46 -2.89
C VAL A 129 -16.66 1.01 -3.06
N PRO A 130 -16.63 0.47 -4.29
CA PRO A 130 -16.92 -0.94 -4.51
C PRO A 130 -15.96 -1.84 -3.73
N PRO A 131 -16.41 -2.99 -3.19
CA PRO A 131 -15.54 -3.94 -2.53
C PRO A 131 -14.59 -4.61 -3.53
N ILE A 132 -13.36 -4.90 -3.07
CA ILE A 132 -12.39 -5.68 -3.84
C ILE A 132 -12.61 -7.17 -3.56
N HIS A 133 -12.51 -7.99 -4.60
CA HIS A 133 -12.49 -9.44 -4.42
C HIS A 133 -11.11 -9.89 -3.92
N VAL A 134 -11.08 -10.58 -2.78
CA VAL A 134 -9.85 -11.10 -2.17
C VAL A 134 -9.99 -12.60 -1.92
N SER A 135 -9.26 -13.42 -2.68
CA SER A 135 -9.28 -14.88 -2.52
C SER A 135 -8.39 -15.33 -1.33
N ASP A 136 -8.59 -16.55 -0.85
CA ASP A 136 -7.77 -17.13 0.21
C ASP A 136 -6.30 -17.26 -0.22
N GLU A 137 -6.06 -17.59 -1.48
CA GLU A 137 -4.73 -17.68 -2.06
C GLU A 137 -4.05 -16.31 -2.12
N ALA A 138 -4.78 -15.25 -2.46
CA ALA A 138 -4.25 -13.89 -2.44
C ALA A 138 -3.88 -13.46 -1.01
N ILE A 139 -4.75 -13.74 -0.03
CA ILE A 139 -4.45 -13.49 1.40
C ILE A 139 -3.17 -14.22 1.83
N ALA A 140 -3.04 -15.49 1.48
CA ALA A 140 -1.86 -16.28 1.84
C ALA A 140 -0.58 -15.71 1.22
N ARG A 141 -0.62 -15.31 -0.07
CA ARG A 141 0.52 -14.69 -0.76
C ARG A 141 0.90 -13.35 -0.16
N ILE A 142 -0.08 -12.47 0.11
CA ILE A 142 0.15 -11.16 0.73
C ILE A 142 0.79 -11.34 2.10
N ARG A 143 0.24 -12.20 2.95
CA ARG A 143 0.79 -12.51 4.28
C ARG A 143 2.24 -13.01 4.21
N SER A 144 2.54 -13.90 3.26
CA SER A 144 3.90 -14.40 3.06
C SER A 144 4.86 -13.27 2.67
N LYS A 145 4.50 -12.49 1.64
CA LYS A 145 5.35 -11.40 1.15
C LYS A 145 5.58 -10.30 2.18
N LEU A 146 4.56 -9.93 2.94
CA LEU A 146 4.69 -8.93 4.02
C LEU A 146 5.60 -9.44 5.15
N ARG A 147 5.49 -10.72 5.55
CA ARG A 147 6.41 -11.34 6.53
C ARG A 147 7.84 -11.40 6.03
N ASP A 148 8.04 -11.82 4.79
CA ASP A 148 9.36 -11.93 4.19
C ASP A 148 10.03 -10.56 4.09
N PHE A 149 9.28 -9.55 3.67
CA PHE A 149 9.79 -8.18 3.66
C PHE A 149 10.12 -7.69 5.06
N ARG A 150 9.23 -7.91 6.04
CA ARG A 150 9.46 -7.54 7.46
C ARG A 150 10.76 -8.13 7.98
N ASN A 151 11.02 -9.41 7.71
CA ASN A 151 12.23 -10.09 8.18
C ASN A 151 13.50 -9.48 7.55
N ARG A 152 13.47 -9.22 6.24
CA ARG A 152 14.57 -8.56 5.53
C ARG A 152 14.75 -7.13 6.03
N TRP A 153 13.67 -6.38 6.21
CA TRP A 153 13.71 -5.00 6.70
C TRP A 153 14.25 -4.89 8.12
N ALA A 154 13.89 -5.83 8.99
CA ALA A 154 14.42 -5.89 10.35
C ALA A 154 15.95 -6.10 10.36
N ALA A 155 16.50 -6.87 9.42
CA ALA A 155 17.93 -7.10 9.27
C ALA A 155 18.67 -5.95 8.55
N THR A 156 17.96 -5.07 7.85
CA THR A 156 18.53 -3.93 7.11
C THR A 156 18.99 -2.85 8.09
N LYS A 157 20.19 -2.32 7.90
CA LYS A 157 20.77 -1.26 8.73
C LYS A 157 20.47 0.13 8.16
N PRO A 158 20.52 1.20 8.97
CA PRO A 158 20.45 2.56 8.46
C PRO A 158 21.50 2.81 7.37
N GLY A 159 21.08 3.42 6.27
CA GLY A 159 21.89 3.63 5.06
C GLY A 159 21.81 2.49 4.03
N GLU A 160 21.33 1.31 4.40
CA GLU A 160 21.11 0.21 3.45
C GLU A 160 19.74 0.31 2.79
N SER A 161 19.60 -0.31 1.61
CA SER A 161 18.40 -0.22 0.78
C SER A 161 17.89 -1.59 0.35
N LEU A 162 16.58 -1.70 0.20
CA LEU A 162 15.91 -2.80 -0.48
C LEU A 162 15.25 -2.27 -1.76
N SER A 163 15.26 -3.09 -2.82
CA SER A 163 14.62 -2.74 -4.09
C SER A 163 13.46 -3.66 -4.38
N LEU A 164 12.42 -3.10 -5.01
CA LEU A 164 11.22 -3.76 -5.49
C LEU A 164 11.02 -3.36 -6.95
N ASP A 165 10.56 -4.29 -7.78
CA ASP A 165 10.25 -4.03 -9.19
C ASP A 165 8.74 -4.05 -9.42
N TRP A 166 8.18 -2.88 -9.77
CA TRP A 166 6.79 -2.73 -10.17
C TRP A 166 6.66 -2.93 -11.68
N SER A 167 6.09 -4.05 -12.08
CA SER A 167 5.97 -4.42 -13.50
C SER A 167 4.87 -3.67 -14.26
N GLY A 168 4.05 -2.89 -13.54
CA GLY A 168 2.78 -2.40 -14.06
C GLY A 168 1.74 -3.52 -14.09
N LEU A 169 0.52 -3.18 -13.72
CA LEU A 169 -0.63 -4.07 -13.88
C LEU A 169 -1.30 -3.66 -15.19
N SER A 170 -1.22 -4.51 -16.20
CA SER A 170 -1.89 -4.33 -17.50
C SER A 170 -3.30 -4.90 -17.49
#